data_1035a999ade9adac98542316f3022c76
#
_entry.id   1035a999ade9adac98542316f3022c76
#
_cell.length_a   1.000
_cell.length_b   1.000
_cell.length_c   1.000
_cell.angle_alpha   90.00
_cell.angle_beta   90.00
_cell.angle_gamma   90.00
#
_symmetry.space_group_name_H-M   'P 1'
#
loop_
_entity.id
_entity.type
_entity.pdbx_description
1 polymer ?
#
loop_
_entity_poly.entity_id
_entity_poly.type
_entity_poly.pdbx_seq_one_letter_code
_entity_poly.pdbx_strand_id
1 'polypeptide(L)'
;MIIHSTRPTHSVPTHSALNGRDRGFWGGRWFSFKAAINGTLHTVRTQPNARIELTALLVVALAGLYFQVSPLEWALLGLTIFVVLALECVNTAIEAVVDLVSPNYHPLAGVAKDAAAGGMVFAAIASLCVAGAIFGPRLVELFT
;
A
#
# COMPACT_ATOMS: atom_id res chain seq x y z
N MET A 1 18.12 27.13 -48.80
CA MET A 1 17.29 25.92 -48.54
C MET A 1 17.18 25.77 -47.05
N ILE A 2 16.09 26.31 -46.45
CA ILE A 2 15.87 26.33 -44.99
C ILE A 2 15.04 25.11 -44.66
N ILE A 3 15.64 24.12 -43.97
CA ILE A 3 14.96 22.93 -43.53
C ILE A 3 14.24 23.30 -42.21
N HIS A 4 12.92 23.52 -42.27
CA HIS A 4 12.07 23.61 -41.09
C HIS A 4 11.94 22.22 -40.44
N SER A 5 12.78 21.97 -39.43
CA SER A 5 12.60 20.85 -38.52
C SER A 5 11.37 21.09 -37.65
N THR A 6 10.21 20.57 -38.03
CA THR A 6 9.03 20.48 -37.18
C THR A 6 9.29 19.40 -36.13
N ARG A 7 9.79 19.80 -34.93
CA ARG A 7 9.73 18.94 -33.76
C ARG A 7 8.26 18.65 -33.43
N PRO A 8 7.84 17.39 -33.26
CA PRO A 8 6.50 17.11 -32.79
C PRO A 8 6.34 17.73 -31.39
N THR A 9 5.39 18.66 -31.26
CA THR A 9 4.99 19.21 -29.97
C THR A 9 4.28 18.08 -29.20
N HIS A 10 5.03 17.36 -28.33
CA HIS A 10 4.40 16.52 -27.34
C HIS A 10 3.56 17.44 -26.44
N SER A 11 2.27 17.50 -26.70
CA SER A 11 1.32 18.18 -25.81
C SER A 11 1.37 17.48 -24.46
N VAL A 12 1.81 18.20 -23.42
CA VAL A 12 1.75 17.72 -22.05
C VAL A 12 0.27 17.42 -21.73
N PRO A 13 -0.07 16.23 -21.27
CA PRO A 13 -1.47 15.90 -20.94
C PRO A 13 -2.00 16.90 -19.90
N THR A 14 -3.21 17.39 -20.10
CA THR A 14 -3.87 18.27 -19.14
C THR A 14 -4.18 17.51 -17.85
N HIS A 15 -4.21 18.20 -16.71
CA HIS A 15 -4.58 17.58 -15.42
C HIS A 15 -5.94 16.87 -15.43
N SER A 16 -6.90 17.35 -16.25
CA SER A 16 -8.19 16.70 -16.44
C SER A 16 -8.07 15.33 -17.12
N ALA A 17 -7.21 15.22 -18.13
CA ALA A 17 -6.93 13.96 -18.82
C ALA A 17 -6.26 12.94 -17.88
N LEU A 18 -5.36 13.41 -16.98
CA LEU A 18 -4.71 12.57 -15.98
C LEU A 18 -5.67 12.08 -14.90
N ASN A 19 -6.68 12.87 -14.52
CA ASN A 19 -7.62 12.55 -13.46
C ASN A 19 -8.91 11.86 -13.94
N GLY A 20 -9.06 11.61 -15.24
CA GLY A 20 -10.24 10.94 -15.81
C GLY A 20 -11.54 11.76 -15.71
N ARG A 21 -11.48 13.06 -15.36
CA ARG A 21 -12.66 13.92 -15.19
C ARG A 21 -13.47 14.11 -16.46
N ASP A 22 -12.85 14.00 -17.63
CA ASP A 22 -13.50 14.15 -18.93
C ASP A 22 -14.28 12.91 -19.38
N ARG A 23 -14.34 11.86 -18.57
CA ARG A 23 -14.87 10.54 -18.94
C ARG A 23 -16.30 10.28 -18.47
N GLY A 24 -16.99 11.29 -17.96
CA GLY A 24 -18.30 11.14 -17.32
C GLY A 24 -18.21 10.37 -15.99
N PHE A 25 -19.34 10.31 -15.26
CA PHE A 25 -19.38 9.77 -13.89
C PHE A 25 -18.83 8.33 -13.78
N TRP A 26 -19.35 7.41 -14.57
CA TRP A 26 -18.96 5.99 -14.53
C TRP A 26 -17.53 5.75 -15.07
N GLY A 27 -17.19 6.45 -16.16
CA GLY A 27 -15.83 6.37 -16.74
C GLY A 27 -14.75 6.89 -15.80
N GLY A 28 -15.03 7.97 -15.07
CA GLY A 28 -14.14 8.52 -14.06
C GLY A 28 -13.93 7.56 -12.88
N ARG A 29 -15.00 6.90 -12.39
CA ARG A 29 -14.89 5.91 -11.30
C ARG A 29 -14.11 4.67 -11.72
N TRP A 30 -14.34 4.18 -12.93
CA TRP A 30 -13.57 3.05 -13.47
C TRP A 30 -12.08 3.40 -13.63
N PHE A 31 -11.79 4.63 -14.07
CA PHE A 31 -10.41 5.11 -14.14
C PHE A 31 -9.76 5.16 -12.75
N SER A 32 -10.45 5.72 -11.74
CA SER A 32 -9.97 5.78 -10.36
C SER A 32 -9.72 4.39 -9.79
N PHE A 33 -10.59 3.42 -10.05
CA PHE A 33 -10.42 2.04 -9.62
C PHE A 33 -9.19 1.38 -10.26
N LYS A 34 -8.99 1.56 -11.58
CA LYS A 34 -7.77 1.10 -12.25
C LYS A 34 -6.52 1.76 -11.70
N ALA A 35 -6.56 3.07 -11.42
CA ALA A 35 -5.45 3.79 -10.83
C ALA A 35 -5.11 3.24 -9.43
N ALA A 36 -6.10 2.94 -8.60
CA ALA A 36 -5.90 2.33 -7.30
C ALA A 36 -5.24 0.95 -7.39
N ILE A 37 -5.74 0.08 -8.29
CA ILE A 37 -5.11 -1.23 -8.53
C ILE A 37 -3.66 -1.08 -8.99
N ASN A 38 -3.39 -0.18 -9.93
CA ASN A 38 -2.04 0.04 -10.44
C ASN A 38 -1.10 0.56 -9.33
N GLY A 39 -1.58 1.47 -8.47
CA GLY A 39 -0.83 1.95 -7.31
C GLY A 39 -0.49 0.81 -6.34
N THR A 40 -1.47 -0.01 -5.96
CA THR A 40 -1.26 -1.17 -5.11
C THR A 40 -0.26 -2.17 -5.72
N LEU A 41 -0.41 -2.48 -7.02
CA LEU A 41 0.53 -3.36 -7.72
C LEU A 41 1.94 -2.78 -7.80
N HIS A 42 2.06 -1.46 -7.94
CA HIS A 42 3.35 -0.77 -7.89
C HIS A 42 4.01 -0.98 -6.52
N THR A 43 3.29 -0.70 -5.43
CA THR A 43 3.76 -0.90 -4.05
C THR A 43 4.24 -2.34 -3.84
N VAL A 44 3.42 -3.34 -4.17
CA VAL A 44 3.80 -4.76 -4.02
C VAL A 44 5.06 -5.13 -4.82
N ARG A 45 5.25 -4.52 -6.00
CA ARG A 45 6.41 -4.82 -6.85
C ARG A 45 7.69 -4.12 -6.39
N THR A 46 7.58 -2.93 -5.84
CA THR A 46 8.73 -2.09 -5.49
C THR A 46 9.12 -2.22 -4.02
N GLN A 47 8.14 -2.47 -3.12
CA GLN A 47 8.38 -2.52 -1.69
C GLN A 47 8.58 -3.95 -1.18
N PRO A 48 9.76 -4.28 -0.60
CA PRO A 48 9.98 -5.57 0.04
C PRO A 48 9.01 -5.83 1.19
N ASN A 49 8.66 -4.80 1.97
CA ASN A 49 7.73 -4.90 3.11
C ASN A 49 6.35 -5.39 2.67
N ALA A 50 5.79 -4.86 1.57
CA ALA A 50 4.51 -5.31 1.03
C ALA A 50 4.50 -6.82 0.71
N ARG A 51 5.63 -7.38 0.25
CA ARG A 51 5.76 -8.83 -0.02
C ARG A 51 5.77 -9.64 1.27
N ILE A 52 6.45 -9.14 2.32
CA ILE A 52 6.46 -9.76 3.64
C ILE A 52 5.03 -9.77 4.20
N GLU A 53 4.31 -8.65 4.09
CA GLU A 53 2.93 -8.51 4.55
C GLU A 53 1.96 -9.46 3.82
N LEU A 54 2.10 -9.60 2.50
CA LEU A 54 1.31 -10.57 1.73
C LEU A 54 1.62 -12.02 2.13
N THR A 55 2.88 -12.32 2.45
CA THR A 55 3.25 -13.63 2.97
C THR A 55 2.63 -13.86 4.35
N ALA A 56 2.70 -12.87 5.23
CA ALA A 56 2.06 -12.92 6.55
C ALA A 56 0.54 -13.10 6.44
N LEU A 57 -0.12 -12.40 5.49
CA LEU A 57 -1.54 -12.59 5.18
C LEU A 57 -1.85 -14.05 4.85
N LEU A 58 -1.06 -14.67 3.98
CA LEU A 58 -1.27 -16.07 3.61
C LEU A 58 -1.11 -17.00 4.82
N VAL A 59 -0.07 -16.79 5.63
CA VAL A 59 0.18 -17.57 6.85
C VAL A 59 -0.98 -17.42 7.84
N VAL A 60 -1.43 -16.19 8.08
CA VAL A 60 -2.56 -15.87 8.97
C VAL A 60 -3.86 -16.49 8.46
N ALA A 61 -4.11 -16.44 7.15
CA ALA A 61 -5.30 -17.06 6.55
C ALA A 61 -5.28 -18.57 6.72
N LEU A 62 -4.16 -19.23 6.47
CA LEU A 62 -4.01 -20.69 6.68
C LEU A 62 -4.15 -21.06 8.16
N ALA A 63 -3.54 -20.30 9.06
CA ALA A 63 -3.68 -20.51 10.49
C ALA A 63 -5.14 -20.31 10.96
N GLY A 64 -5.81 -19.28 10.46
CA GLY A 64 -7.23 -19.01 10.77
C GLY A 64 -8.15 -20.16 10.35
N LEU A 65 -7.90 -20.74 9.17
CA LEU A 65 -8.62 -21.92 8.70
C LEU A 65 -8.31 -23.16 9.56
N TYR A 66 -7.05 -23.37 9.87
CA TYR A 66 -6.61 -24.52 10.68
C TYR A 66 -7.19 -24.48 12.09
N PHE A 67 -7.12 -23.32 12.76
CA PHE A 67 -7.64 -23.12 14.11
C PHE A 67 -9.13 -22.81 14.17
N GLN A 68 -9.82 -22.75 13.03
CA GLN A 68 -11.25 -22.47 12.93
C GLN A 68 -11.65 -21.20 13.71
N VAL A 69 -10.92 -20.11 13.49
CA VAL A 69 -11.19 -18.84 14.18
C VAL A 69 -12.61 -18.35 13.90
N SER A 70 -13.21 -17.69 14.88
CA SER A 70 -14.59 -17.20 14.82
C SER A 70 -14.78 -16.10 13.74
N PRO A 71 -16.02 -15.83 13.29
CA PRO A 71 -16.29 -14.75 12.34
C PRO A 71 -15.79 -13.37 12.80
N LEU A 72 -15.86 -13.08 14.12
CA LEU A 72 -15.37 -11.83 14.67
C LEU A 72 -13.83 -11.74 14.58
N GLU A 73 -13.14 -12.84 14.88
CA GLU A 73 -11.67 -12.91 14.75
C GLU A 73 -11.25 -12.77 13.28
N TRP A 74 -11.98 -13.38 12.34
CA TRP A 74 -11.76 -13.16 10.91
C TRP A 74 -11.92 -11.69 10.51
N ALA A 75 -12.93 -11.00 11.05
CA ALA A 75 -13.13 -9.57 10.80
C ALA A 75 -11.97 -8.73 11.35
N LEU A 76 -11.48 -9.03 12.56
CA LEU A 76 -10.33 -8.36 13.16
C LEU A 76 -9.03 -8.60 12.38
N LEU A 77 -8.75 -9.85 12.01
CA LEU A 77 -7.59 -10.20 11.19
C LEU A 77 -7.65 -9.50 9.82
N GLY A 78 -8.80 -9.54 9.15
CA GLY A 78 -9.01 -8.87 7.87
C GLY A 78 -8.83 -7.36 7.97
N LEU A 79 -9.43 -6.72 8.97
CA LEU A 79 -9.26 -5.29 9.21
C LEU A 79 -7.80 -4.92 9.42
N THR A 80 -7.10 -5.68 10.27
CA THR A 80 -5.69 -5.45 10.56
C THR A 80 -4.83 -5.54 9.30
N ILE A 81 -4.99 -6.59 8.51
CA ILE A 81 -4.24 -6.81 7.27
C ILE A 81 -4.49 -5.67 6.26
N PHE A 82 -5.76 -5.31 6.03
CA PHE A 82 -6.06 -4.25 5.07
C PHE A 82 -5.58 -2.87 5.54
N VAL A 83 -5.59 -2.60 6.84
CA VAL A 83 -5.02 -1.36 7.39
C VAL A 83 -3.51 -1.31 7.17
N VAL A 84 -2.79 -2.40 7.43
CA VAL A 84 -1.33 -2.48 7.19
C VAL A 84 -1.01 -2.25 5.72
N LEU A 85 -1.69 -2.94 4.80
CA LEU A 85 -1.49 -2.77 3.36
C LEU A 85 -1.83 -1.34 2.88
N ALA A 86 -2.86 -0.71 3.45
CA ALA A 86 -3.20 0.67 3.15
C ALA A 86 -2.11 1.64 3.63
N LEU A 87 -1.56 1.43 4.82
CA LEU A 87 -0.45 2.22 5.35
C LEU A 87 0.82 2.05 4.53
N GLU A 88 1.11 0.84 4.03
CA GLU A 88 2.25 0.60 3.12
C GLU A 88 2.08 1.36 1.79
N CYS A 89 0.87 1.41 1.24
CA CYS A 89 0.59 2.25 0.07
C CYS A 89 0.80 3.74 0.37
N VAL A 90 0.41 4.21 1.56
CA VAL A 90 0.62 5.60 1.99
C VAL A 90 2.11 5.88 2.19
N ASN A 91 2.85 4.99 2.85
CA ASN A 91 4.30 5.09 3.01
C ASN A 91 5.00 5.20 1.64
N THR A 92 4.69 4.31 0.70
CA THR A 92 5.21 4.34 -0.67
C THR A 92 4.90 5.67 -1.38
N ALA A 93 3.69 6.20 -1.20
CA ALA A 93 3.31 7.49 -1.79
C ALA A 93 4.10 8.65 -1.18
N ILE A 94 4.32 8.65 0.14
CA ILE A 94 5.15 9.66 0.82
C ILE A 94 6.58 9.60 0.32
N GLU A 95 7.19 8.42 0.23
CA GLU A 95 8.53 8.24 -0.32
C GLU A 95 8.64 8.80 -1.75
N ALA A 96 7.69 8.45 -2.61
CA ALA A 96 7.67 8.92 -4.01
C ALA A 96 7.54 10.44 -4.10
N VAL A 97 6.70 11.07 -3.28
CA VAL A 97 6.55 12.53 -3.24
C VAL A 97 7.82 13.20 -2.70
N VAL A 98 8.41 12.66 -1.64
CA VAL A 98 9.66 13.19 -1.07
C VAL A 98 10.79 13.12 -2.11
N ASP A 99 10.93 12.00 -2.81
CA ASP A 99 11.98 11.84 -3.83
C ASP A 99 11.76 12.77 -5.04
N LEU A 100 10.49 13.05 -5.38
CA LEU A 100 10.16 13.98 -6.45
C LEU A 100 10.51 15.44 -6.08
N VAL A 101 10.24 15.87 -4.84
CA VAL A 101 10.43 17.26 -4.44
C VAL A 101 11.82 17.54 -3.86
N SER A 102 12.52 16.53 -3.41
CA SER A 102 13.86 16.63 -2.79
C SER A 102 14.80 15.57 -3.37
N PRO A 103 15.23 15.70 -4.64
CA PRO A 103 16.13 14.74 -5.28
C PRO A 103 17.54 14.73 -4.64
N ASN A 104 17.91 15.80 -3.94
CA ASN A 104 19.12 15.86 -3.12
C ASN A 104 18.76 15.71 -1.65
N TYR A 105 19.74 15.29 -0.82
CA TYR A 105 19.53 15.14 0.61
C TYR A 105 19.07 16.45 1.27
N HIS A 106 17.97 16.37 2.02
CA HIS A 106 17.48 17.46 2.87
C HIS A 106 17.02 16.86 4.21
N PRO A 107 17.39 17.46 5.38
CA PRO A 107 17.04 16.91 6.69
C PRO A 107 15.53 16.66 6.89
N LEU A 108 14.68 17.59 6.45
CA LEU A 108 13.22 17.42 6.55
C LEU A 108 12.67 16.31 5.65
N ALA A 109 13.31 16.05 4.52
CA ALA A 109 12.96 14.92 3.66
C ALA A 109 13.25 13.59 4.38
N GLY A 110 14.38 13.51 5.09
CA GLY A 110 14.69 12.38 5.96
C GLY A 110 13.62 12.20 7.04
N VAL A 111 13.31 13.24 7.79
CA VAL A 111 12.26 13.20 8.84
C VAL A 111 10.91 12.73 8.30
N ALA A 112 10.51 13.17 7.11
CA ALA A 112 9.24 12.74 6.50
C ALA A 112 9.23 11.25 6.19
N LYS A 113 10.31 10.72 5.61
CA LYS A 113 10.47 9.28 5.34
C LYS A 113 10.51 8.45 6.62
N ASP A 114 11.30 8.88 7.61
CA ASP A 114 11.41 8.19 8.89
C ASP A 114 10.07 8.15 9.64
N ALA A 115 9.31 9.25 9.61
CA ALA A 115 7.98 9.30 10.21
C ALA A 115 6.99 8.34 9.53
N ALA A 116 7.03 8.26 8.19
CA ALA A 116 6.20 7.32 7.43
C ALA A 116 6.57 5.86 7.75
N ALA A 117 7.87 5.54 7.77
CA ALA A 117 8.37 4.23 8.18
C ALA A 117 8.02 3.91 9.64
N GLY A 118 8.08 4.90 10.55
CA GLY A 118 7.64 4.75 11.94
C GLY A 118 6.17 4.33 12.07
N GLY A 119 5.30 4.85 11.20
CA GLY A 119 3.90 4.41 11.10
C GLY A 119 3.77 2.92 10.80
N MET A 120 4.64 2.39 9.93
CA MET A 120 4.67 0.95 9.61
C MET A 120 5.09 0.10 10.82
N VAL A 121 6.03 0.59 11.65
CA VAL A 121 6.42 -0.10 12.89
C VAL A 121 5.22 -0.24 13.84
N PHE A 122 4.44 0.82 14.05
CA PHE A 122 3.23 0.75 14.88
C PHE A 122 2.18 -0.20 14.30
N ALA A 123 2.01 -0.21 12.99
CA ALA A 123 1.11 -1.14 12.31
C ALA A 123 1.54 -2.61 12.50
N ALA A 124 2.85 -2.89 12.40
CA ALA A 124 3.40 -4.21 12.65
C ALA A 124 3.18 -4.67 14.10
N ILE A 125 3.42 -3.79 15.08
CA ILE A 125 3.17 -4.09 16.51
C ILE A 125 1.69 -4.39 16.74
N ALA A 126 0.77 -3.56 16.20
CA ALA A 126 -0.66 -3.80 16.31
C ALA A 126 -1.08 -5.16 15.71
N SER A 127 -0.51 -5.51 14.56
CA SER A 127 -0.75 -6.81 13.89
C SER A 127 -0.30 -7.98 14.75
N LEU A 128 0.89 -7.88 15.36
CA LEU A 128 1.41 -8.91 16.27
C LEU A 128 0.55 -9.04 17.52
N CYS A 129 0.04 -7.93 18.08
CA CYS A 129 -0.87 -7.96 19.22
C CYS A 129 -2.18 -8.69 18.88
N VAL A 130 -2.79 -8.38 17.72
CA VAL A 130 -4.02 -9.03 17.27
C VAL A 130 -3.78 -10.52 17.01
N ALA A 131 -2.73 -10.86 16.27
CA ALA A 131 -2.38 -12.25 16.00
C ALA A 131 -2.07 -13.02 17.28
N GLY A 132 -1.33 -12.43 18.22
CA GLY A 132 -1.01 -13.02 19.53
C GLY A 132 -2.24 -13.27 20.38
N ALA A 133 -3.20 -12.33 20.39
CA ALA A 133 -4.46 -12.48 21.12
C ALA A 133 -5.33 -13.62 20.53
N ILE A 134 -5.34 -13.78 19.22
CA ILE A 134 -6.17 -14.77 18.52
C ILE A 134 -5.52 -16.15 18.53
N PHE A 135 -4.26 -16.23 18.16
CA PHE A 135 -3.56 -17.53 17.97
C PHE A 135 -2.83 -18.00 19.23
N GLY A 136 -2.41 -17.08 20.13
CA GLY A 136 -1.65 -17.42 21.33
C GLY A 136 -2.30 -18.50 22.19
N PRO A 137 -3.57 -18.36 22.64
CA PRO A 137 -4.26 -19.36 23.42
C PRO A 137 -4.33 -20.73 22.72
N ARG A 138 -4.63 -20.74 21.42
CA ARG A 138 -4.75 -21.96 20.61
C ARG A 138 -3.41 -22.67 20.42
N LEU A 139 -2.32 -21.92 20.33
CA LEU A 139 -0.97 -22.51 20.27
C LEU A 139 -0.58 -23.15 21.61
N VAL A 140 -0.95 -22.51 22.73
CA VAL A 140 -0.69 -23.11 24.06
C VAL A 140 -1.45 -24.44 24.22
N GLU A 141 -2.71 -24.50 23.79
CA GLU A 141 -3.52 -25.72 23.84
C GLU A 141 -2.96 -26.89 23.01
N LEU A 142 -2.14 -26.61 21.98
CA LEU A 142 -1.48 -27.69 21.20
C LEU A 142 -0.34 -28.38 21.96
N PHE A 143 0.18 -27.76 23.03
CA PHE A 143 1.33 -28.27 23.79
C PHE A 143 0.95 -28.71 25.21
N THR A 144 -0.31 -28.58 25.59
CA THR A 144 -0.86 -28.99 26.89
C THR A 144 -1.85 -30.14 26.76
#